data_9f4bec520ba53d53e9db4b487bd4a54e
#
_entry.id   9f4bec520ba53d53e9db4b487bd4a54e
#
_cell.length_a   1.000
_cell.length_b   1.000
_cell.length_c   1.000
_cell.angle_alpha   90.00
_cell.angle_beta   90.00
_cell.angle_gamma   90.00
#
_symmetry.space_group_name_H-M   'P 1'
#
loop_
_entity.id
_entity.type
_entity.pdbx_description
1 polymer ?
#
loop_
_entity_poly.entity_id
_entity_poly.type
_entity_poly.pdbx_seq_one_letter_code
_entity_poly.pdbx_strand_id
1 'polypeptide(L)'
;EDENTKYIAKFSTQTDTYNMVKGEFIAMRLAALCGINVAQVKLTQTMGRDVLLIERFDRIRQRSKWSRLLMQSALTLLKLDDMRARYASYEDLADLIRKDFTKPTDTLEELFARLVFNIICGNNDDHPRNHAAFWDGEAYTLTPAYDICPQNRTGNETTQAMLISDNNNASRLTSC
;
A
#
# COMPACT_ATOMS: atom_id res chain seq x y z
N GLU A 1 24.28 -6.99 9.74
CA GLU A 1 22.95 -6.61 10.25
C GLU A 1 22.97 -5.10 10.48
N ASP A 2 22.07 -4.40 9.81
CA ASP A 2 21.98 -2.94 9.97
C ASP A 2 21.14 -2.66 11.23
N GLU A 3 21.82 -2.42 12.36
CA GLU A 3 21.18 -2.07 13.64
C GLU A 3 20.33 -0.77 13.53
N ASN A 4 20.39 -0.08 12.39
CA ASN A 4 19.77 1.20 12.18
C ASN A 4 18.41 1.12 11.47
N THR A 5 17.95 -0.07 11.07
CA THR A 5 16.70 -0.24 10.32
C THR A 5 15.79 -1.24 11.03
N LYS A 6 14.52 -0.92 11.15
CA LYS A 6 13.50 -1.82 11.67
C LYS A 6 12.67 -2.38 10.52
N TYR A 7 12.33 -3.65 10.59
CA TYR A 7 11.57 -4.35 9.56
C TYR A 7 10.30 -4.98 10.14
N ILE A 8 9.30 -5.13 9.28
CA ILE A 8 8.22 -6.10 9.40
C ILE A 8 8.65 -7.31 8.59
N ALA A 9 8.52 -8.52 9.13
CA ALA A 9 8.81 -9.76 8.42
C ALA A 9 7.52 -10.51 8.09
N LYS A 10 7.27 -10.78 6.80
CA LYS A 10 6.21 -11.66 6.32
C LYS A 10 6.83 -12.99 5.90
N PHE A 11 6.29 -14.09 6.39
CA PHE A 11 6.80 -15.44 6.13
C PHE A 11 5.89 -16.16 5.14
N SER A 12 6.47 -16.90 4.19
CA SER A 12 5.72 -17.81 3.35
C SER A 12 5.13 -18.95 4.18
N THR A 13 3.92 -19.39 3.83
CA THR A 13 3.28 -20.56 4.46
C THR A 13 3.28 -21.76 3.51
N GLN A 14 3.16 -22.96 4.05
CA GLN A 14 3.08 -24.17 3.22
C GLN A 14 1.72 -24.33 2.54
N THR A 15 0.72 -23.57 3.00
CA THR A 15 -0.66 -23.60 2.47
C THR A 15 -0.88 -22.58 1.37
N ASP A 16 0.10 -21.71 1.07
CA ASP A 16 0.00 -20.71 0.02
C ASP A 16 -0.14 -21.42 -1.35
N THR A 17 -1.15 -21.05 -2.12
CA THR A 17 -1.39 -21.59 -3.46
C THR A 17 -0.30 -21.19 -4.46
N TYR A 18 0.42 -20.12 -4.18
CA TYR A 18 1.63 -19.64 -4.85
C TYR A 18 2.48 -18.88 -3.82
N ASN A 19 3.73 -18.58 -4.17
CA ASN A 19 4.62 -17.89 -3.24
C ASN A 19 4.24 -16.40 -3.12
N MET A 20 3.27 -16.09 -2.24
CA MET A 20 2.75 -14.74 -2.00
C MET A 20 3.86 -13.75 -1.62
N VAL A 21 4.80 -14.19 -0.79
CA VAL A 21 5.95 -13.39 -0.32
C VAL A 21 6.81 -12.91 -1.49
N LYS A 22 7.10 -13.81 -2.45
CA LYS A 22 7.82 -13.44 -3.67
C LYS A 22 6.98 -12.58 -4.61
N GLY A 23 5.69 -12.86 -4.71
CA GLY A 23 4.74 -12.06 -5.50
C GLY A 23 4.71 -10.61 -5.02
N GLU A 24 4.53 -10.39 -3.71
CA GLU A 24 4.57 -9.06 -3.11
C GLU A 24 5.94 -8.38 -3.31
N PHE A 25 7.05 -9.10 -3.09
CA PHE A 25 8.39 -8.56 -3.35
C PHE A 25 8.54 -8.05 -4.78
N ILE A 26 8.15 -8.85 -5.78
CA ILE A 26 8.25 -8.47 -7.20
C ILE A 26 7.37 -7.26 -7.50
N ALA A 27 6.12 -7.25 -7.03
CA ALA A 27 5.20 -6.14 -7.24
C ALA A 27 5.72 -4.83 -6.63
N MET A 28 6.20 -4.86 -5.38
CA MET A 28 6.79 -3.70 -4.72
C MET A 28 8.02 -3.17 -5.47
N ARG A 29 8.88 -4.07 -5.99
CA ARG A 29 10.04 -3.68 -6.81
C ARG A 29 9.64 -3.07 -8.15
N LEU A 30 8.63 -3.63 -8.81
CA LEU A 30 8.10 -3.08 -10.06
C LEU A 30 7.44 -1.72 -9.85
N ALA A 31 6.65 -1.55 -8.77
CA ALA A 31 6.06 -0.28 -8.41
C ALA A 31 7.11 0.82 -8.24
N ALA A 32 8.22 0.51 -7.55
CA ALA A 32 9.36 1.43 -7.42
C ALA A 32 9.97 1.81 -8.78
N LEU A 33 10.12 0.84 -9.70
CA LEU A 33 10.62 1.10 -11.06
C LEU A 33 9.66 1.94 -11.90
N CYS A 34 8.36 1.89 -11.62
CA CYS A 34 7.34 2.75 -12.22
C CYS A 34 7.27 4.16 -11.59
N GLY A 35 8.16 4.48 -10.64
CA GLY A 35 8.21 5.80 -10.01
C GLY A 35 7.27 5.97 -8.81
N ILE A 36 6.55 4.93 -8.39
CA ILE A 36 5.71 4.97 -7.19
C ILE A 36 6.61 4.95 -5.95
N ASN A 37 6.31 5.83 -5.00
CA ASN A 37 7.00 5.84 -3.71
C ASN A 37 6.54 4.64 -2.87
N VAL A 38 7.41 3.63 -2.73
CA VAL A 38 7.11 2.38 -2.00
C VAL A 38 8.03 2.15 -0.83
N ALA A 39 7.55 1.43 0.18
CA ALA A 39 8.38 0.95 1.27
C ALA A 39 9.53 0.08 0.74
N GLN A 40 10.72 0.22 1.31
CA GLN A 40 11.88 -0.59 0.92
C GLN A 40 11.66 -2.04 1.34
N VAL A 41 11.95 -2.95 0.42
CA VAL A 41 11.75 -4.39 0.63
C VAL A 41 13.00 -5.19 0.34
N LYS A 42 13.21 -6.26 1.12
CA LYS A 42 14.27 -7.25 0.91
C LYS A 42 13.66 -8.66 0.98
N LEU A 43 14.07 -9.53 0.09
CA LEU A 43 13.73 -10.95 0.15
C LEU A 43 14.90 -11.71 0.78
N THR A 44 14.61 -12.56 1.74
CA THR A 44 15.58 -13.44 2.39
C THR A 44 14.99 -14.82 2.64
N GLN A 45 15.78 -15.73 3.15
CA GLN A 45 15.32 -17.06 3.53
C GLN A 45 15.78 -17.40 4.94
N THR A 46 14.92 -18.07 5.69
CA THR A 46 15.27 -18.66 6.98
C THR A 46 14.53 -19.99 7.17
N MET A 47 15.20 -20.98 7.69
CA MET A 47 14.63 -22.32 7.91
C MET A 47 13.89 -22.91 6.69
N GLY A 48 14.42 -22.67 5.48
CA GLY A 48 13.82 -23.15 4.23
C GLY A 48 12.56 -22.39 3.79
N ARG A 49 12.23 -21.27 4.41
CA ARG A 49 11.08 -20.42 4.05
C ARG A 49 11.55 -19.09 3.51
N ASP A 50 10.84 -18.59 2.51
CA ASP A 50 11.03 -17.23 2.01
C ASP A 50 10.45 -16.24 3.02
N VAL A 51 11.15 -15.13 3.23
CA VAL A 51 10.77 -14.05 4.15
C VAL A 51 10.91 -12.73 3.44
N LEU A 52 9.82 -11.97 3.38
CA LEU A 52 9.82 -10.58 2.93
C LEU A 52 10.06 -9.67 4.12
N LEU A 53 11.13 -8.90 4.07
CA LEU A 53 11.43 -7.84 5.01
C LEU A 53 10.99 -6.51 4.43
N ILE A 54 10.08 -5.83 5.12
CA ILE A 54 9.55 -4.52 4.74
C ILE A 54 10.07 -3.51 5.74
N GLU A 55 10.79 -2.50 5.26
CA GLU A 55 11.32 -1.44 6.13
C GLU A 55 10.19 -0.64 6.79
N ARG A 56 10.34 -0.42 8.10
CA ARG A 56 9.42 0.39 8.88
C ARG A 56 9.67 1.86 8.66
N PHE A 57 8.99 2.44 7.70
CA PHE A 57 9.03 3.87 7.37
C PHE A 57 8.40 4.77 8.45
N ASP A 58 7.65 4.21 9.39
CA ASP A 58 7.07 4.92 10.54
C ASP A 58 8.01 4.98 11.75
N ARG A 59 9.26 4.54 11.59
CA ARG A 59 10.28 4.56 12.63
C ARG A 59 11.49 5.34 12.16
N ILE A 60 11.83 6.39 12.92
CA ILE A 60 13.01 7.21 12.65
C ILE A 60 13.99 7.04 13.80
N ARG A 61 15.26 6.80 13.46
CA ARG A 61 16.32 6.80 14.45
C ARG A 61 16.86 8.23 14.62
N GLN A 62 16.71 8.77 15.83
CA GLN A 62 17.27 10.07 16.21
C GLN A 62 18.38 9.82 17.23
N ARG A 63 19.64 10.02 16.82
CA ARG A 63 20.81 9.69 17.64
C ARG A 63 20.80 8.21 18.07
N SER A 64 20.57 7.93 19.36
CA SER A 64 20.52 6.58 19.93
C SER A 64 19.09 6.07 20.22
N LYS A 65 18.06 6.87 19.95
CA LYS A 65 16.66 6.54 20.27
C LYS A 65 15.82 6.39 19.00
N TRP A 66 14.82 5.52 19.09
CA TRP A 66 13.80 5.37 18.06
C TRP A 66 12.61 6.29 18.36
N SER A 67 12.20 7.07 17.38
CA SER A 67 10.98 7.85 17.38
C SER A 67 9.95 7.23 16.45
N ARG A 68 8.68 7.39 16.77
CA ARG A 68 7.55 6.95 15.95
C ARG A 68 6.92 8.16 15.27
N LEU A 69 6.72 8.08 13.96
CA LEU A 69 5.88 9.02 13.25
C LEU A 69 4.40 8.74 13.56
N LEU A 70 3.62 9.78 13.72
CA LEU A 70 2.17 9.65 13.85
C LEU A 70 1.60 9.29 12.47
N MET A 71 1.06 8.09 12.35
CA MET A 71 0.54 7.54 11.11
C MET A 71 -0.90 7.08 11.31
N GLN A 72 -1.76 7.42 10.36
CA GLN A 72 -3.17 7.02 10.33
C GLN A 72 -3.50 6.39 8.98
N SER A 73 -4.26 5.29 9.01
CA SER A 73 -4.75 4.66 7.77
C SER A 73 -5.87 5.47 7.13
N ALA A 74 -6.08 5.30 5.82
CA ALA A 74 -7.21 5.91 5.13
C ALA A 74 -8.55 5.49 5.75
N LEU A 75 -8.68 4.26 6.25
CA LEU A 75 -9.86 3.82 6.99
C LEU A 75 -10.16 4.76 8.17
N THR A 76 -9.14 5.11 8.95
CA THR A 76 -9.26 6.03 10.09
C THR A 76 -9.54 7.45 9.63
N LEU A 77 -8.84 7.92 8.59
CA LEU A 77 -9.00 9.27 8.05
C LEU A 77 -10.40 9.50 7.47
N LEU A 78 -10.97 8.50 6.80
CA LEU A 78 -12.34 8.51 6.28
C LEU A 78 -13.39 8.24 7.37
N LYS A 79 -12.97 8.05 8.63
CA LYS A 79 -13.86 7.80 9.79
C LYS A 79 -14.75 6.57 9.60
N LEU A 80 -14.23 5.55 8.92
CA LEU A 80 -14.91 4.29 8.70
C LEU A 80 -14.45 3.26 9.73
N ASP A 81 -15.37 2.40 10.14
CA ASP A 81 -15.08 1.19 10.91
C ASP A 81 -14.81 -0.01 9.96
N ASP A 82 -14.42 -1.14 10.53
CA ASP A 82 -14.11 -2.36 9.77
C ASP A 82 -15.29 -2.87 8.93
N MET A 83 -16.50 -2.72 9.42
CA MET A 83 -17.73 -3.16 8.71
C MET A 83 -18.03 -2.27 7.51
N ARG A 84 -17.59 -1.02 7.57
CA ARG A 84 -17.78 0.00 6.52
C ARG A 84 -16.57 0.16 5.60
N ALA A 85 -15.47 -0.57 5.83
CA ALA A 85 -14.28 -0.48 4.99
C ALA A 85 -14.56 -0.66 3.49
N ARG A 86 -15.55 -1.49 3.12
CA ARG A 86 -16.00 -1.73 1.73
C ARG A 86 -16.63 -0.52 1.04
N TYR A 87 -17.00 0.51 1.78
CA TYR A 87 -17.57 1.74 1.24
C TYR A 87 -16.52 2.85 1.04
N ALA A 88 -15.27 2.60 1.43
CA ALA A 88 -14.19 3.52 1.14
C ALA A 88 -13.98 3.60 -0.36
N SER A 89 -13.80 4.82 -0.87
CA SER A 89 -13.53 5.06 -2.29
C SER A 89 -12.22 5.82 -2.48
N TYR A 90 -11.63 5.66 -3.66
CA TYR A 90 -10.50 6.49 -4.09
C TYR A 90 -10.93 7.95 -4.26
N GLU A 91 -12.20 8.20 -4.60
CA GLU A 91 -12.78 9.54 -4.71
C GLU A 91 -12.82 10.24 -3.36
N ASP A 92 -13.35 9.58 -2.30
CA ASP A 92 -13.34 10.13 -0.94
C ASP A 92 -11.92 10.41 -0.44
N LEU A 93 -10.99 9.51 -0.75
CA LEU A 93 -9.59 9.71 -0.39
C LEU A 93 -8.97 10.87 -1.16
N ALA A 94 -9.32 11.07 -2.43
CA ALA A 94 -8.88 12.21 -3.23
C ALA A 94 -9.43 13.53 -2.68
N ASP A 95 -10.67 13.56 -2.23
CA ASP A 95 -11.27 14.75 -1.61
C ASP A 95 -10.60 15.11 -0.27
N LEU A 96 -10.28 14.09 0.53
CA LEU A 96 -9.50 14.28 1.74
C LEU A 96 -8.09 14.84 1.44
N ILE A 97 -7.43 14.33 0.39
CA ILE A 97 -6.12 14.81 -0.05
C ILE A 97 -6.19 16.28 -0.46
N ARG A 98 -7.17 16.68 -1.23
CA ARG A 98 -7.36 18.09 -1.66
C ARG A 98 -7.48 19.04 -0.48
N LYS A 99 -8.08 18.58 0.61
CA LYS A 99 -8.42 19.39 1.77
C LYS A 99 -7.30 19.46 2.80
N ASP A 100 -6.69 18.33 3.14
CA ASP A 100 -5.94 18.19 4.40
C ASP A 100 -4.46 17.81 4.18
N PHE A 101 -3.98 17.70 2.90
CA PHE A 101 -2.59 17.31 2.62
C PHE A 101 -1.71 18.48 2.20
N THR A 102 -0.41 18.39 2.51
CA THR A 102 0.58 19.45 2.24
C THR A 102 0.81 19.71 0.76
N LYS A 103 0.74 18.65 -0.08
CA LYS A 103 1.00 18.69 -1.53
C LYS A 103 -0.11 17.97 -2.28
N PRO A 104 -1.32 18.55 -2.37
CA PRO A 104 -2.47 17.82 -2.89
C PRO A 104 -2.28 17.34 -4.34
N THR A 105 -1.73 18.16 -5.23
CA THR A 105 -1.55 17.78 -6.64
C THR A 105 -0.60 16.59 -6.78
N ASP A 106 0.61 16.68 -6.22
CA ASP A 106 1.60 15.59 -6.28
C ASP A 106 1.05 14.31 -5.63
N THR A 107 0.30 14.48 -4.53
CA THR A 107 -0.30 13.34 -3.81
C THR A 107 -1.43 12.67 -4.60
N LEU A 108 -2.23 13.43 -5.34
CA LEU A 108 -3.28 12.89 -6.21
C LEU A 108 -2.67 12.14 -7.41
N GLU A 109 -1.61 12.65 -8.00
CA GLU A 109 -0.87 11.95 -9.07
C GLU A 109 -0.30 10.62 -8.57
N GLU A 110 0.30 10.62 -7.38
CA GLU A 110 0.79 9.40 -6.72
C GLU A 110 -0.35 8.41 -6.42
N LEU A 111 -1.48 8.87 -5.87
CA LEU A 111 -2.64 8.02 -5.59
C LEU A 111 -3.19 7.39 -6.87
N PHE A 112 -3.30 8.16 -7.94
CA PHE A 112 -3.74 7.68 -9.25
C PHE A 112 -2.78 6.63 -9.81
N ALA A 113 -1.47 6.88 -9.73
CA ALA A 113 -0.46 5.91 -10.17
C ALA A 113 -0.56 4.59 -9.39
N ARG A 114 -0.81 4.64 -8.07
CA ARG A 114 -1.05 3.45 -7.24
C ARG A 114 -2.29 2.67 -7.67
N LEU A 115 -3.41 3.35 -7.90
CA LEU A 115 -4.63 2.73 -8.39
C LEU A 115 -4.39 2.00 -9.71
N VAL A 116 -3.80 2.68 -10.70
CA VAL A 116 -3.49 2.10 -12.00
C VAL A 116 -2.56 0.89 -11.86
N PHE A 117 -1.51 1.02 -11.03
CA PHE A 117 -0.57 -0.07 -10.79
C PHE A 117 -1.25 -1.28 -10.14
N ASN A 118 -2.09 -1.07 -9.11
CA ASN A 118 -2.84 -2.13 -8.44
C ASN A 118 -3.75 -2.89 -9.42
N ILE A 119 -4.42 -2.17 -10.32
CA ILE A 119 -5.24 -2.79 -11.37
C ILE A 119 -4.38 -3.62 -12.32
N ILE A 120 -3.27 -3.08 -12.81
CA ILE A 120 -2.40 -3.74 -13.78
C ILE A 120 -1.72 -4.97 -13.19
N CYS A 121 -1.17 -4.87 -11.98
CA CYS A 121 -0.48 -6.01 -11.34
C CYS A 121 -1.44 -7.05 -10.74
N GLY A 122 -2.74 -6.77 -10.71
CA GLY A 122 -3.75 -7.68 -10.17
C GLY A 122 -3.83 -7.67 -8.63
N ASN A 123 -3.39 -6.60 -7.97
CA ASN A 123 -3.65 -6.40 -6.55
C ASN A 123 -5.09 -5.91 -6.36
N ASN A 124 -6.03 -6.83 -6.22
CA ASN A 124 -7.45 -6.53 -6.03
C ASN A 124 -7.87 -6.43 -4.55
N ASP A 125 -6.96 -6.71 -3.63
CA ASP A 125 -7.17 -6.57 -2.18
C ASP A 125 -6.66 -5.22 -1.64
N ASP A 126 -6.60 -4.21 -2.49
CA ASP A 126 -6.20 -2.86 -2.12
C ASP A 126 -7.32 -2.16 -1.35
N HIS A 127 -7.29 -2.29 -0.04
CA HIS A 127 -8.32 -1.78 0.88
C HIS A 127 -7.82 -0.52 1.64
N PRO A 128 -8.70 0.25 2.33
CA PRO A 128 -8.32 1.55 2.91
C PRO A 128 -7.30 1.46 4.05
N ARG A 129 -6.92 0.26 4.53
CA ARG A 129 -5.81 0.10 5.47
C ARG A 129 -4.45 0.05 4.77
N ASN A 130 -4.41 -0.18 3.44
CA ASN A 130 -3.19 -0.19 2.64
C ASN A 130 -2.76 1.22 2.19
N HIS A 131 -3.60 2.22 2.47
CA HIS A 131 -3.26 3.62 2.33
C HIS A 131 -3.15 4.26 3.70
N ALA A 132 -2.10 5.07 3.92
CA ALA A 132 -1.91 5.78 5.18
C ALA A 132 -1.24 7.12 4.95
N ALA A 133 -1.34 7.99 5.94
CA ALA A 133 -0.68 9.28 5.94
C ALA A 133 -0.01 9.58 7.28
N PHE A 134 1.10 10.31 7.23
CA PHE A 134 1.76 10.89 8.38
C PHE A 134 1.11 12.23 8.73
N TRP A 135 0.95 12.48 10.02
CA TRP A 135 0.50 13.75 10.56
C TRP A 135 1.66 14.49 11.21
N ASP A 136 1.91 15.73 10.82
CA ASP A 136 2.99 16.56 11.37
C ASP A 136 2.53 17.57 12.43
N GLY A 137 1.23 17.67 12.68
CA GLY A 137 0.61 18.63 13.58
C GLY A 137 -0.29 19.64 12.85
N GLU A 138 -0.11 19.80 11.54
CA GLU A 138 -0.85 20.79 10.73
C GLU A 138 -1.50 20.16 9.50
N ALA A 139 -0.80 19.23 8.81
CA ALA A 139 -1.28 18.62 7.59
C ALA A 139 -0.81 17.16 7.44
N TYR A 140 -1.40 16.46 6.48
CA TYR A 140 -1.04 15.09 6.16
C TYR A 140 -0.02 15.00 5.00
N THR A 141 0.79 13.93 5.04
CA THR A 141 1.67 13.54 3.92
C THR A 141 1.48 12.05 3.68
N LEU A 142 1.26 11.64 2.43
CA LEU A 142 1.05 10.25 2.06
C LEU A 142 2.29 9.41 2.42
N THR A 143 2.07 8.25 3.04
CA THR A 143 3.17 7.30 3.32
C THR A 143 3.67 6.65 2.03
N PRO A 144 4.87 6.04 2.03
CA PRO A 144 5.20 5.08 0.99
C PRO A 144 4.10 4.01 0.85
N ALA A 145 3.88 3.50 -0.36
CA ALA A 145 2.96 2.39 -0.61
C ALA A 145 3.51 1.09 -0.01
N TYR A 146 2.64 0.24 0.46
CA TYR A 146 2.97 -1.05 1.07
C TYR A 146 1.85 -2.05 0.82
N ASP A 147 2.14 -3.34 1.02
CA ASP A 147 1.14 -4.41 0.89
C ASP A 147 0.55 -4.53 -0.54
N ILE A 148 1.39 -4.33 -1.56
CA ILE A 148 1.01 -4.53 -2.95
C ILE A 148 1.20 -6.00 -3.28
N CYS A 149 0.14 -6.80 -3.11
CA CYS A 149 0.18 -8.24 -3.24
C CYS A 149 -0.72 -8.70 -4.40
N PRO A 150 -0.16 -9.01 -5.58
CA PRO A 150 -0.93 -9.53 -6.71
C PRO A 150 -1.68 -10.80 -6.34
N GLN A 151 -2.92 -10.90 -6.78
CA GLN A 151 -3.77 -12.07 -6.60
C GLN A 151 -3.93 -12.82 -7.92
N ASN A 152 -4.23 -14.13 -7.82
CA ASN A 152 -4.54 -14.91 -9.00
C ASN A 152 -5.77 -14.31 -9.71
N ARG A 153 -5.59 -14.03 -11.01
CA ARG A 153 -6.61 -13.39 -11.84
C ARG A 153 -7.00 -14.27 -13.01
N THR A 154 -8.29 -14.40 -13.24
CA THR A 154 -8.82 -15.06 -14.43
C THR A 154 -9.54 -14.01 -15.28
N GLY A 155 -9.08 -13.82 -16.53
CA GLY A 155 -9.65 -12.83 -17.45
C GLY A 155 -9.18 -11.39 -17.22
N ASN A 156 -9.85 -10.45 -17.89
CA ASN A 156 -9.47 -9.04 -17.97
C ASN A 156 -10.30 -8.13 -17.06
N GLU A 157 -11.28 -8.67 -16.36
CA GLU A 157 -12.17 -7.94 -15.45
C GLU A 157 -11.98 -8.41 -14.02
N THR A 158 -12.01 -7.49 -13.09
CA THR A 158 -11.98 -7.78 -11.65
C THR A 158 -12.60 -6.62 -10.87
N THR A 159 -12.84 -6.83 -9.58
CA THR A 159 -13.27 -5.77 -8.67
C THR A 159 -12.13 -5.42 -7.72
N GLN A 160 -12.01 -4.16 -7.38
CA GLN A 160 -11.11 -3.69 -6.33
C GLN A 160 -11.79 -3.77 -4.96
N ALA A 161 -11.02 -3.92 -3.89
CA ALA A 161 -11.56 -3.91 -2.53
C ALA A 161 -12.11 -2.53 -2.13
N MET A 162 -11.51 -1.45 -2.65
CA MET A 162 -12.06 -0.10 -2.55
C MET A 162 -12.90 0.25 -3.78
N LEU A 163 -13.92 1.09 -3.59
CA LEU A 163 -14.63 1.73 -4.69
C LEU A 163 -13.68 2.67 -5.44
N ILE A 164 -13.78 2.72 -6.78
CA ILE A 164 -13.01 3.68 -7.58
C ILE A 164 -13.74 5.02 -7.55
N SER A 165 -15.03 5.02 -7.85
CA SER A 165 -15.90 6.18 -7.77
C SER A 165 -17.34 5.75 -7.48
N ASP A 166 -18.12 6.57 -6.82
CA ASP A 166 -19.50 6.28 -6.43
C ASP A 166 -19.66 4.88 -5.82
N ASN A 167 -20.43 4.01 -6.49
CA ASN A 167 -20.64 2.62 -6.10
C ASN A 167 -19.90 1.64 -7.02
N ASN A 168 -18.86 2.09 -7.75
CA ASN A 168 -18.17 1.31 -8.76
C ASN A 168 -16.75 0.93 -8.30
N ASN A 169 -16.47 -0.36 -8.19
CA ASN A 169 -15.13 -0.91 -7.96
C ASN A 169 -14.63 -1.81 -9.11
N ALA A 170 -15.37 -1.87 -10.22
CA ALA A 170 -14.98 -2.70 -11.35
C ALA A 170 -13.78 -2.08 -12.09
N SER A 171 -12.78 -2.90 -12.37
CA SER A 171 -11.63 -2.56 -13.20
C SER A 171 -11.53 -3.51 -14.37
N ARG A 172 -11.21 -2.97 -15.55
CA ARG A 172 -11.09 -3.74 -16.80
C ARG A 172 -9.78 -3.39 -17.48
N LEU A 173 -9.01 -4.41 -17.82
CA LEU A 173 -7.87 -4.28 -18.73
C LEU A 173 -8.41 -4.40 -20.16
N THR A 174 -8.43 -3.30 -20.88
CA THR A 174 -8.69 -3.31 -22.33
C THR A 174 -7.37 -3.44 -23.08
N SER A 175 -7.32 -4.30 -24.10
CA SER A 175 -6.22 -4.27 -25.06
C SER A 175 -6.24 -2.93 -25.80
N CYS A 176 -5.14 -2.19 -25.72
CA CYS A 176 -4.90 -1.04 -26.61
C CYS A 176 -4.62 -1.50 -28.02
#